data_f177b26b2b6aeab9732e015099b69a8b
#
_entry.id   f177b26b2b6aeab9732e015099b69a8b
#
_cell.length_a   1.000
_cell.length_b   1.000
_cell.length_c   1.000
_cell.angle_alpha   90.00
_cell.angle_beta   90.00
_cell.angle_gamma   90.00
#
_symmetry.space_group_name_H-M   'P 1'
#
loop_
_entity.id
_entity.type
_entity.pdbx_description
1 polymer ?
#
loop_
_entity_poly.entity_id
_entity_poly.type
_entity_poly.pdbx_seq_one_letter_code
_entity_poly.pdbx_strand_id
1 'polypeptide(L)'
;MSGRTVSSAILILVLGSFFATLCDVFIKLAGSEVAIFQFTFLRAVFMCSILLPIVVLRLYRRSKSAVFLGLKLHFIRGNMWVLAAVLLVLSLAELSLATANAVFYTAPIFIMLFGAFFYKERLSMDVVLAAVLGFMGILVILRPTEITFGMVSAILFAVVLAANSLLIKKLPQQQDILYGLLVTQFFALPLAGGLALWEGEAFQIELLVYAALSSICSILYSVSCLVGYRYVASSKVTSAEYSGLIFAFLIGWWIFGETPDLGLFIGSLLVITPLLYLSHRDVKRLRREQMLSNTRSNLGAG
;
A
#
# COMPACT_ATOMS: atom_id res chain seq x y z
N MET A 1 -18.03 10.96 7.35
CA MET A 1 -17.11 10.95 8.53
C MET A 1 -15.95 11.88 8.24
N SER A 2 -15.60 12.79 9.15
CA SER A 2 -14.67 13.90 8.86
C SER A 2 -13.19 13.58 9.10
N GLY A 3 -12.83 12.43 9.67
CA GLY A 3 -11.45 12.08 10.06
C GLY A 3 -10.81 12.99 11.11
N ARG A 4 -11.60 13.91 11.71
CA ARG A 4 -11.08 14.90 12.65
C ARG A 4 -10.81 14.35 14.06
N THR A 5 -11.40 13.23 14.43
CA THR A 5 -11.14 12.54 15.69
C THR A 5 -10.35 11.25 15.44
N VAL A 6 -9.60 10.79 16.44
CA VAL A 6 -8.83 9.53 16.34
C VAL A 6 -9.75 8.36 15.98
N SER A 7 -10.91 8.26 16.62
CA SER A 7 -11.87 7.18 16.35
C SER A 7 -12.43 7.20 14.93
N SER A 8 -12.78 8.40 14.39
CA SER A 8 -13.26 8.50 13.01
C SER A 8 -12.15 8.22 11.99
N ALA A 9 -10.91 8.59 12.28
CA ALA A 9 -9.76 8.27 11.43
C ALA A 9 -9.47 6.77 11.42
N ILE A 10 -9.50 6.10 12.57
CA ILE A 10 -9.36 4.64 12.66
C ILE A 10 -10.43 3.95 11.83
N LEU A 11 -11.71 4.34 11.99
CA LEU A 11 -12.80 3.71 11.23
C LEU A 11 -12.65 3.89 9.71
N ILE A 12 -12.23 5.09 9.27
CA ILE A 12 -11.97 5.35 7.85
C ILE A 12 -10.82 4.48 7.33
N LEU A 13 -9.74 4.29 8.10
CA LEU A 13 -8.62 3.44 7.70
C LEU A 13 -8.99 1.95 7.70
N VAL A 14 -9.81 1.49 8.64
CA VAL A 14 -10.36 0.12 8.62
C VAL A 14 -11.20 -0.10 7.37
N LEU A 15 -12.07 0.86 6.99
CA LEU A 15 -12.81 0.79 5.73
C LEU A 15 -11.86 0.85 4.51
N GLY A 16 -10.80 1.65 4.58
CA GLY A 16 -9.75 1.67 3.56
C GLY A 16 -9.10 0.31 3.39
N SER A 17 -8.69 -0.33 4.48
CA SER A 17 -8.08 -1.67 4.46
C SER A 17 -9.04 -2.73 3.90
N PHE A 18 -10.33 -2.60 4.16
CA PHE A 18 -11.35 -3.45 3.52
C PHE A 18 -11.35 -3.27 2.00
N PHE A 19 -11.31 -2.02 1.49
CA PHE A 19 -11.22 -1.77 0.05
C PHE A 19 -9.89 -2.23 -0.55
N ALA A 20 -8.77 -2.14 0.17
CA ALA A 20 -7.51 -2.70 -0.27
C ALA A 20 -7.61 -4.22 -0.47
N THR A 21 -8.18 -4.92 0.52
CA THR A 21 -8.40 -6.36 0.42
C THR A 21 -9.38 -6.71 -0.71
N LEU A 22 -10.47 -5.94 -0.90
CA LEU A 22 -11.38 -6.15 -2.04
C LEU A 22 -10.68 -5.93 -3.39
N CYS A 23 -9.74 -4.99 -3.48
CA CYS A 23 -8.92 -4.83 -4.67
C CYS A 23 -8.17 -6.13 -4.99
N ASP A 24 -7.52 -6.73 -3.99
CA ASP A 24 -6.78 -7.99 -4.13
C ASP A 24 -7.72 -9.16 -4.50
N VAL A 25 -8.93 -9.17 -3.93
CA VAL A 25 -9.98 -10.15 -4.29
C VAL A 25 -10.32 -10.08 -5.77
N PHE A 26 -10.58 -8.88 -6.31
CA PHE A 26 -10.91 -8.73 -7.72
C PHE A 26 -9.73 -9.07 -8.64
N ILE A 27 -8.50 -8.84 -8.20
CA ILE A 27 -7.31 -9.28 -8.92
C ILE A 27 -7.24 -10.82 -8.93
N LYS A 28 -7.46 -11.46 -7.79
CA LYS A 28 -7.42 -12.92 -7.66
C LYS A 28 -8.56 -13.59 -8.44
N LEU A 29 -9.75 -12.97 -8.48
CA LEU A 29 -10.90 -13.44 -9.25
C LEU A 29 -10.70 -13.35 -10.78
N ALA A 30 -9.78 -12.49 -11.24
CA ALA A 30 -9.41 -12.46 -12.67
C ALA A 30 -8.79 -13.80 -13.13
N GLY A 31 -8.28 -14.61 -12.19
CA GLY A 31 -7.79 -15.96 -12.44
C GLY A 31 -6.28 -16.08 -12.60
N SER A 32 -5.80 -17.33 -12.64
CA SER A 32 -4.37 -17.64 -12.79
C SER A 32 -3.88 -17.54 -14.24
N GLU A 33 -4.79 -17.63 -15.21
CA GLU A 33 -4.47 -17.54 -16.65
C GLU A 33 -4.73 -16.14 -17.22
N VAL A 34 -4.73 -15.13 -16.36
CA VAL A 34 -4.93 -13.74 -16.75
C VAL A 34 -3.76 -13.23 -17.62
N ALA A 35 -4.07 -12.51 -18.69
CA ALA A 35 -3.08 -11.71 -19.42
C ALA A 35 -2.62 -10.57 -18.50
N ILE A 36 -1.50 -10.77 -17.80
CA ILE A 36 -1.04 -9.98 -16.66
C ILE A 36 -0.78 -8.53 -17.04
N PHE A 37 -0.10 -8.33 -18.19
CA PHE A 37 0.22 -6.98 -18.65
C PHE A 37 -1.00 -6.26 -19.21
N GLN A 38 -1.88 -6.99 -19.92
CA GLN A 38 -3.17 -6.45 -20.38
C GLN A 38 -4.03 -6.02 -19.19
N PHE A 39 -4.14 -6.85 -18.16
CA PHE A 39 -4.88 -6.52 -16.94
C PHE A 39 -4.29 -5.29 -16.21
N THR A 40 -2.96 -5.24 -16.09
CA THR A 40 -2.25 -4.10 -15.49
C THR A 40 -2.50 -2.81 -16.28
N PHE A 41 -2.47 -2.87 -17.60
CA PHE A 41 -2.79 -1.74 -18.47
C PHE A 41 -4.24 -1.27 -18.29
N LEU A 42 -5.20 -2.18 -18.31
CA LEU A 42 -6.61 -1.86 -18.09
C LEU A 42 -6.84 -1.19 -16.74
N ARG A 43 -6.21 -1.67 -15.67
CA ARG A 43 -6.26 -1.01 -14.36
C ARG A 43 -5.74 0.43 -14.41
N ALA A 44 -4.61 0.68 -15.07
CA ALA A 44 -4.07 2.04 -15.22
C ALA A 44 -5.03 2.93 -16.01
N VAL A 45 -5.65 2.43 -17.09
CA VAL A 45 -6.66 3.14 -17.88
C VAL A 45 -7.88 3.50 -17.04
N PHE A 46 -8.44 2.53 -16.29
CA PHE A 46 -9.60 2.80 -15.42
C PHE A 46 -9.28 3.79 -14.30
N MET A 47 -8.10 3.67 -13.66
CA MET A 47 -7.68 4.65 -12.65
C MET A 47 -7.56 6.05 -13.24
N CYS A 48 -6.96 6.21 -14.41
CA CYS A 48 -6.89 7.50 -15.10
C CYS A 48 -8.28 8.03 -15.45
N SER A 49 -9.15 7.20 -16.02
CA SER A 49 -10.50 7.58 -16.45
C SER A 49 -11.37 8.05 -15.30
N ILE A 50 -11.26 7.41 -14.13
CA ILE A 50 -12.02 7.78 -12.92
C ILE A 50 -11.44 9.04 -12.26
N LEU A 51 -10.11 9.13 -12.17
CA LEU A 51 -9.45 10.24 -11.49
C LEU A 51 -9.48 11.54 -12.32
N LEU A 52 -9.41 11.45 -13.65
CA LEU A 52 -9.32 12.60 -14.54
C LEU A 52 -10.46 13.63 -14.32
N PRO A 53 -11.75 13.28 -14.37
CA PRO A 53 -12.82 14.25 -14.17
C PRO A 53 -12.79 14.86 -12.76
N ILE A 54 -12.44 14.06 -11.74
CA ILE A 54 -12.36 14.54 -10.35
C ILE A 54 -11.23 15.58 -10.20
N VAL A 55 -10.07 15.29 -10.79
CA VAL A 55 -8.91 16.18 -10.72
C VAL A 55 -9.15 17.45 -11.52
N VAL A 56 -9.72 17.36 -12.73
CA VAL A 56 -10.05 18.53 -13.56
C VAL A 56 -11.02 19.46 -12.83
N LEU A 57 -12.08 18.93 -12.22
CA LEU A 57 -13.03 19.72 -11.41
C LEU A 57 -12.36 20.38 -10.20
N ARG A 58 -11.39 19.70 -9.56
CA ARG A 58 -10.65 20.28 -8.43
C ARG A 58 -9.67 21.36 -8.86
N LEU A 59 -8.95 21.15 -9.97
CA LEU A 59 -8.01 22.14 -10.50
C LEU A 59 -8.74 23.40 -10.98
N TYR A 60 -9.95 23.26 -11.55
CA TYR A 60 -10.78 24.41 -11.94
C TYR A 60 -11.14 25.28 -10.73
N ARG A 61 -11.32 24.68 -9.54
CA ARG A 61 -11.70 25.38 -8.30
C ARG A 61 -10.53 25.87 -7.44
N ARG A 62 -9.27 25.46 -7.73
CA ARG A 62 -8.07 25.80 -6.96
C ARG A 62 -6.99 26.40 -7.84
N SER A 63 -6.12 27.22 -7.25
CA SER A 63 -4.97 27.85 -7.95
C SER A 63 -4.01 26.81 -8.52
N LYS A 64 -3.54 27.03 -9.75
CA LYS A 64 -2.76 26.11 -10.59
C LYS A 64 -1.28 25.95 -10.20
N SER A 65 -0.82 26.42 -9.05
CA SER A 65 0.61 26.68 -8.77
C SER A 65 1.50 25.43 -8.58
N ALA A 66 0.98 24.22 -8.57
CA ALA A 66 1.80 23.01 -8.31
C ALA A 66 1.68 21.91 -9.38
N VAL A 67 1.10 22.22 -10.53
CA VAL A 67 0.73 21.20 -11.54
C VAL A 67 1.95 20.53 -12.20
N PHE A 68 3.07 21.23 -12.39
CA PHE A 68 4.25 20.70 -13.11
C PHE A 68 5.42 20.30 -12.20
N LEU A 69 5.26 20.34 -10.89
CA LEU A 69 6.31 20.01 -9.94
C LEU A 69 6.40 18.50 -9.73
N GLY A 70 7.64 17.96 -9.78
CA GLY A 70 7.88 16.55 -9.44
C GLY A 70 7.59 15.54 -10.55
N LEU A 71 7.44 15.94 -11.83
CA LEU A 71 7.12 15.04 -12.94
C LEU A 71 8.09 13.85 -13.06
N LYS A 72 9.41 14.07 -12.88
CA LYS A 72 10.40 12.98 -12.86
C LYS A 72 10.10 11.93 -11.80
N LEU A 73 9.69 12.37 -10.61
CA LEU A 73 9.31 11.45 -9.53
C LEU A 73 8.04 10.69 -9.86
N HIS A 74 7.04 11.34 -10.45
CA HIS A 74 5.82 10.66 -10.90
C HIS A 74 6.09 9.67 -12.03
N PHE A 75 7.01 9.98 -12.96
CA PHE A 75 7.45 9.04 -13.99
C PHE A 75 8.08 7.79 -13.37
N ILE A 76 9.03 7.96 -12.44
CA ILE A 76 9.66 6.82 -11.75
C ILE A 76 8.61 6.01 -10.98
N ARG A 77 7.75 6.69 -10.23
CA ARG A 77 6.70 6.05 -9.43
C ARG A 77 5.67 5.32 -10.30
N GLY A 78 5.31 5.89 -11.46
CA GLY A 78 4.39 5.25 -12.40
C GLY A 78 4.94 3.94 -12.94
N ASN A 79 6.22 3.92 -13.35
CA ASN A 79 6.88 2.70 -13.79
C ASN A 79 7.06 1.68 -12.66
N MET A 80 7.39 2.13 -11.44
CA MET A 80 7.42 1.26 -10.26
C MET A 80 6.03 0.71 -9.92
N TRP A 81 4.96 1.48 -10.15
CA TRP A 81 3.60 0.99 -9.96
C TRP A 81 3.26 -0.15 -10.94
N VAL A 82 3.69 -0.05 -12.22
CA VAL A 82 3.52 -1.14 -13.19
C VAL A 82 4.21 -2.41 -12.68
N LEU A 83 5.47 -2.29 -12.26
CA LEU A 83 6.20 -3.42 -11.68
C LEU A 83 5.48 -4.00 -10.46
N ALA A 84 5.04 -3.15 -9.52
CA ALA A 84 4.29 -3.58 -8.35
C ALA A 84 2.98 -4.27 -8.74
N ALA A 85 2.23 -3.73 -9.73
CA ALA A 85 0.97 -4.31 -10.16
C ALA A 85 1.15 -5.70 -10.79
N VAL A 86 2.20 -5.89 -11.59
CA VAL A 86 2.55 -7.21 -12.16
C VAL A 86 2.91 -8.19 -11.05
N LEU A 87 3.78 -7.80 -10.11
CA LEU A 87 4.18 -8.65 -8.99
C LEU A 87 2.99 -9.02 -8.08
N LEU A 88 2.06 -8.09 -7.89
CA LEU A 88 0.82 -8.32 -7.14
C LEU A 88 -0.05 -9.38 -7.82
N VAL A 89 -0.28 -9.26 -9.14
CA VAL A 89 -1.06 -10.24 -9.90
C VAL A 89 -0.41 -11.63 -9.83
N LEU A 90 0.92 -11.71 -10.08
CA LEU A 90 1.68 -12.96 -10.01
C LEU A 90 1.59 -13.62 -8.62
N SER A 91 1.68 -12.83 -7.56
CA SER A 91 1.60 -13.37 -6.20
C SER A 91 0.21 -13.90 -5.87
N LEU A 92 -0.85 -13.18 -6.25
CA LEU A 92 -2.23 -13.58 -6.00
C LEU A 92 -2.73 -14.72 -6.89
N ALA A 93 -2.07 -14.95 -8.03
CA ALA A 93 -2.35 -16.10 -8.88
C ALA A 93 -1.95 -17.44 -8.24
N GLU A 94 -0.86 -17.45 -7.45
CA GLU A 94 -0.33 -18.68 -6.85
C GLU A 94 -0.59 -18.79 -5.34
N LEU A 95 -0.57 -17.68 -4.61
CA LEU A 95 -0.71 -17.68 -3.17
C LEU A 95 -2.17 -17.50 -2.73
N SER A 96 -2.49 -18.02 -1.53
CA SER A 96 -3.75 -17.67 -0.89
C SER A 96 -3.83 -16.17 -0.61
N LEU A 97 -5.05 -15.61 -0.60
CA LEU A 97 -5.27 -14.18 -0.35
C LEU A 97 -4.64 -13.75 0.97
N ALA A 98 -4.81 -14.55 2.02
CA ALA A 98 -4.27 -14.27 3.34
C ALA A 98 -2.74 -14.38 3.37
N THR A 99 -2.15 -15.40 2.70
CA THR A 99 -0.70 -15.58 2.60
C THR A 99 -0.03 -14.41 1.89
N ALA A 100 -0.54 -14.03 0.72
CA ALA A 100 -0.03 -12.90 -0.04
C ALA A 100 -0.09 -11.60 0.78
N ASN A 101 -1.25 -11.30 1.38
CA ASN A 101 -1.42 -10.12 2.22
C ASN A 101 -0.48 -10.11 3.44
N ALA A 102 -0.30 -11.25 4.12
CA ALA A 102 0.62 -11.34 5.26
C ALA A 102 2.06 -10.97 4.87
N VAL A 103 2.51 -11.38 3.68
CA VAL A 103 3.81 -10.97 3.13
C VAL A 103 3.81 -9.49 2.75
N PHE A 104 2.76 -8.95 2.15
CA PHE A 104 2.65 -7.52 1.79
C PHE A 104 2.78 -6.61 3.01
N TYR A 105 2.24 -7.02 4.16
CA TYR A 105 2.38 -6.27 5.42
C TYR A 105 3.80 -6.24 5.99
N THR A 106 4.78 -6.87 5.34
CA THR A 106 6.20 -6.66 5.66
C THR A 106 6.79 -5.41 5.01
N ALA A 107 6.09 -4.75 4.09
CA ALA A 107 6.54 -3.51 3.45
C ALA A 107 7.01 -2.42 4.44
N PRO A 108 6.37 -2.18 5.60
CA PRO A 108 6.89 -1.23 6.60
C PRO A 108 8.28 -1.58 7.11
N ILE A 109 8.63 -2.86 7.20
CA ILE A 109 9.99 -3.31 7.59
C ILE A 109 11.00 -2.87 6.54
N PHE A 110 10.69 -3.08 5.26
CA PHE A 110 11.54 -2.61 4.17
C PHE A 110 11.63 -1.08 4.11
N ILE A 111 10.55 -0.35 4.43
CA ILE A 111 10.58 1.12 4.54
C ILE A 111 11.58 1.57 5.61
N MET A 112 11.62 0.92 6.77
CA MET A 112 12.55 1.22 7.85
C MET A 112 13.99 0.91 7.44
N LEU A 113 14.25 -0.25 6.81
CA LEU A 113 15.57 -0.65 6.32
C LEU A 113 16.09 0.31 5.23
N PHE A 114 15.25 0.68 4.28
CA PHE A 114 15.61 1.64 3.24
C PHE A 114 15.79 3.06 3.79
N GLY A 115 14.99 3.44 4.78
CA GLY A 115 15.16 4.70 5.51
C GLY A 115 16.55 4.80 6.13
N ALA A 116 17.00 3.73 6.79
CA ALA A 116 18.35 3.68 7.33
C ALA A 116 19.44 3.73 6.26
N PHE A 117 19.26 2.97 5.16
CA PHE A 117 20.26 2.88 4.11
C PHE A 117 20.38 4.19 3.30
N PHE A 118 19.24 4.72 2.80
CA PHE A 118 19.24 5.88 1.90
C PHE A 118 19.28 7.23 2.61
N TYR A 119 18.68 7.33 3.81
CA TYR A 119 18.62 8.56 4.58
C TYR A 119 19.59 8.57 5.77
N LYS A 120 20.40 7.50 5.93
CA LYS A 120 21.36 7.31 7.04
C LYS A 120 20.70 7.48 8.43
N GLU A 121 19.42 7.10 8.53
CA GLU A 121 18.68 7.10 9.79
C GLU A 121 19.29 6.03 10.71
N ARG A 122 19.53 6.38 11.99
CA ARG A 122 20.03 5.40 12.96
C ARG A 122 18.91 4.40 13.30
N LEU A 123 19.15 3.13 13.00
CA LEU A 123 18.24 2.06 13.41
C LEU A 123 18.34 1.86 14.93
N SER A 124 17.22 1.96 15.64
CA SER A 124 17.16 1.49 17.02
C SER A 124 17.16 -0.05 17.06
N MET A 125 17.64 -0.62 18.16
CA MET A 125 17.63 -2.10 18.34
C MET A 125 16.23 -2.68 18.19
N ASP A 126 15.18 -1.96 18.59
CA ASP A 126 13.79 -2.40 18.43
C ASP A 126 13.40 -2.53 16.94
N VAL A 127 13.89 -1.64 16.07
CA VAL A 127 13.66 -1.71 14.62
C VAL A 127 14.39 -2.91 14.01
N VAL A 128 15.63 -3.16 14.45
CA VAL A 128 16.40 -4.35 14.02
C VAL A 128 15.69 -5.63 14.45
N LEU A 129 15.23 -5.68 15.71
CA LEU A 129 14.48 -6.84 16.21
C LEU A 129 13.18 -7.06 15.45
N ALA A 130 12.44 -5.98 15.17
CA ALA A 130 11.22 -6.06 14.36
C ALA A 130 11.49 -6.57 12.94
N ALA A 131 12.60 -6.15 12.32
CA ALA A 131 13.01 -6.64 11.00
C ALA A 131 13.34 -8.13 11.04
N VAL A 132 14.09 -8.59 12.03
CA VAL A 132 14.43 -10.01 12.19
C VAL A 132 13.17 -10.85 12.42
N LEU A 133 12.29 -10.45 13.35
CA LEU A 133 11.04 -11.15 13.62
C LEU A 133 10.12 -11.17 12.39
N GLY A 134 10.03 -10.07 11.65
CA GLY A 134 9.26 -10.02 10.41
C GLY A 134 9.81 -10.95 9.33
N PHE A 135 11.13 -11.01 9.16
CA PHE A 135 11.77 -11.97 8.26
C PHE A 135 11.50 -13.44 8.67
N MET A 136 11.61 -13.76 9.95
CA MET A 136 11.23 -15.07 10.48
C MET A 136 9.75 -15.36 10.21
N GLY A 137 8.88 -14.36 10.36
CA GLY A 137 7.47 -14.46 10.03
C GLY A 137 7.24 -14.83 8.56
N ILE A 138 7.93 -14.18 7.61
CA ILE A 138 7.87 -14.52 6.18
C ILE A 138 8.26 -15.99 5.95
N LEU A 139 9.35 -16.45 6.54
CA LEU A 139 9.82 -17.84 6.39
C LEU A 139 8.79 -18.85 6.94
N VAL A 140 8.14 -18.53 8.06
CA VAL A 140 7.09 -19.38 8.64
C VAL A 140 5.83 -19.38 7.77
N ILE A 141 5.44 -18.23 7.18
CA ILE A 141 4.28 -18.12 6.29
C ILE A 141 4.50 -18.90 5.01
N LEU A 142 5.62 -18.68 4.35
CA LEU A 142 5.87 -19.22 3.02
C LEU A 142 6.31 -20.68 3.05
N ARG A 143 6.89 -21.16 4.18
CA ARG A 143 7.39 -22.53 4.31
C ARG A 143 8.15 -22.98 3.06
N PRO A 144 9.30 -22.38 2.73
CA PRO A 144 9.94 -22.54 1.43
C PRO A 144 10.57 -23.95 1.29
N THR A 145 9.74 -24.96 1.17
CA THR A 145 10.14 -26.30 0.72
C THR A 145 10.44 -26.30 -0.77
N GLU A 146 9.66 -25.50 -1.53
CA GLU A 146 9.88 -25.19 -2.93
C GLU A 146 9.62 -23.69 -3.13
N ILE A 147 10.57 -23.00 -3.77
CA ILE A 147 10.42 -21.56 -4.05
C ILE A 147 9.58 -21.40 -5.31
N THR A 148 8.36 -20.84 -5.16
CA THR A 148 7.48 -20.56 -6.28
C THR A 148 7.62 -19.11 -6.78
N PHE A 149 7.19 -18.86 -8.02
CA PHE A 149 7.18 -17.51 -8.59
C PHE A 149 6.28 -16.56 -7.77
N GLY A 150 5.15 -17.04 -7.27
CA GLY A 150 4.26 -16.26 -6.42
C GLY A 150 4.89 -15.81 -5.11
N MET A 151 5.68 -16.68 -4.46
CA MET A 151 6.41 -16.31 -3.23
C MET A 151 7.44 -15.21 -3.46
N VAL A 152 8.24 -15.35 -4.52
CA VAL A 152 9.24 -14.34 -4.89
C VAL A 152 8.55 -13.02 -5.25
N SER A 153 7.47 -13.11 -6.03
CA SER A 153 6.68 -11.93 -6.44
C SER A 153 6.07 -11.20 -5.24
N ALA A 154 5.58 -11.92 -4.22
CA ALA A 154 5.03 -11.29 -3.01
C ALA A 154 6.09 -10.50 -2.22
N ILE A 155 7.29 -11.07 -2.06
CA ILE A 155 8.40 -10.39 -1.38
C ILE A 155 8.84 -9.17 -2.20
N LEU A 156 9.05 -9.34 -3.51
CA LEU A 156 9.45 -8.25 -4.40
C LEU A 156 8.38 -7.14 -4.44
N PHE A 157 7.10 -7.50 -4.42
CA PHE A 157 6.01 -6.53 -4.30
C PHE A 157 6.16 -5.67 -3.04
N ALA A 158 6.38 -6.29 -1.86
CA ALA A 158 6.58 -5.57 -0.61
C ALA A 158 7.81 -4.63 -0.67
N VAL A 159 8.89 -5.06 -1.30
CA VAL A 159 10.11 -4.26 -1.53
C VAL A 159 9.82 -3.05 -2.44
N VAL A 160 9.15 -3.27 -3.57
CA VAL A 160 8.79 -2.22 -4.55
C VAL A 160 7.81 -1.23 -3.91
N LEU A 161 6.83 -1.72 -3.17
CA LEU A 161 5.87 -0.90 -2.42
C LEU A 161 6.59 0.00 -1.40
N ALA A 162 7.55 -0.55 -0.67
CA ALA A 162 8.38 0.20 0.28
C ALA A 162 9.21 1.28 -0.42
N ALA A 163 9.88 0.95 -1.52
CA ALA A 163 10.68 1.90 -2.29
C ALA A 163 9.80 3.02 -2.87
N ASN A 164 8.63 2.69 -3.44
CA ASN A 164 7.68 3.67 -3.95
C ASN A 164 7.16 4.60 -2.85
N SER A 165 6.92 4.06 -1.65
CA SER A 165 6.48 4.84 -0.47
C SER A 165 7.52 5.87 -0.03
N LEU A 166 8.82 5.54 -0.10
CA LEU A 166 9.89 6.49 0.20
C LEU A 166 9.97 7.64 -0.80
N LEU A 167 9.66 7.39 -2.07
CA LEU A 167 9.64 8.43 -3.10
C LEU A 167 8.52 9.45 -2.87
N ILE A 168 7.43 9.06 -2.19
CA ILE A 168 6.33 9.99 -1.81
C ILE A 168 6.86 11.13 -0.93
N LYS A 169 7.82 10.86 -0.03
CA LYS A 169 8.41 11.87 0.85
C LYS A 169 9.13 12.98 0.08
N LYS A 170 9.55 12.73 -1.16
CA LYS A 170 10.23 13.70 -2.04
C LYS A 170 9.27 14.51 -2.91
N LEU A 171 7.98 14.16 -2.93
CA LEU A 171 6.99 14.93 -3.69
C LEU A 171 6.68 16.26 -3.01
N PRO A 172 6.34 17.31 -3.78
CA PRO A 172 5.96 18.61 -3.23
C PRO A 172 4.74 18.48 -2.31
N GLN A 173 4.88 18.93 -1.05
CA GLN A 173 3.81 18.83 -0.05
C GLN A 173 2.55 19.63 -0.40
N GLN A 174 2.67 20.62 -1.27
CA GLN A 174 1.57 21.48 -1.74
C GLN A 174 0.72 20.81 -2.82
N GLN A 175 1.19 19.68 -3.38
CA GLN A 175 0.51 18.99 -4.47
C GLN A 175 -0.76 18.27 -3.97
N ASP A 176 -1.84 18.37 -4.72
CA ASP A 176 -3.05 17.58 -4.43
C ASP A 176 -2.76 16.08 -4.65
N ILE A 177 -3.17 15.26 -3.68
CA ILE A 177 -2.85 13.82 -3.70
C ILE A 177 -3.55 13.11 -4.87
N LEU A 178 -4.81 13.48 -5.20
CA LEU A 178 -5.51 12.87 -6.33
C LEU A 178 -4.87 13.26 -7.66
N TYR A 179 -4.35 14.49 -7.76
CA TYR A 179 -3.53 14.92 -8.90
C TYR A 179 -2.26 14.06 -8.99
N GLY A 180 -1.56 13.86 -7.86
CA GLY A 180 -0.36 13.01 -7.80
C GLY A 180 -0.65 11.56 -8.19
N LEU A 181 -1.78 11.00 -7.78
CA LEU A 181 -2.23 9.66 -8.19
C LEU A 181 -2.50 9.62 -9.70
N LEU A 182 -3.25 10.59 -10.25
CA LEU A 182 -3.56 10.67 -11.67
C LEU A 182 -2.28 10.72 -12.52
N VAL A 183 -1.35 11.63 -12.17
CA VAL A 183 -0.11 11.80 -12.94
C VAL A 183 0.78 10.57 -12.86
N THR A 184 0.83 9.91 -11.70
CA THR A 184 1.56 8.65 -11.54
C THR A 184 0.97 7.56 -12.46
N GLN A 185 -0.35 7.41 -12.50
CA GLN A 185 -1.01 6.45 -13.38
C GLN A 185 -0.88 6.81 -14.86
N PHE A 186 -0.92 8.08 -15.18
CA PHE A 186 -0.70 8.55 -16.56
C PHE A 186 0.68 8.15 -17.08
N PHE A 187 1.73 8.29 -16.26
CA PHE A 187 3.08 7.84 -16.61
C PHE A 187 3.25 6.31 -16.58
N ALA A 188 2.35 5.57 -15.97
CA ALA A 188 2.34 4.12 -16.04
C ALA A 188 1.79 3.59 -17.38
N LEU A 189 0.89 4.35 -18.06
CA LEU A 189 0.21 3.90 -19.27
C LEU A 189 1.15 3.49 -20.40
N PRO A 190 2.22 4.25 -20.76
CA PRO A 190 3.08 3.87 -21.88
C PRO A 190 3.79 2.54 -21.65
N LEU A 191 4.34 2.31 -20.45
CA LEU A 191 5.01 1.06 -20.11
C LEU A 191 4.02 -0.10 -20.04
N ALA A 192 2.90 0.07 -19.32
CA ALA A 192 1.89 -0.97 -19.21
C ALA A 192 1.27 -1.32 -20.56
N GLY A 193 0.99 -0.31 -21.41
CA GLY A 193 0.48 -0.54 -22.76
C GLY A 193 1.49 -1.22 -23.68
N GLY A 194 2.76 -0.82 -23.61
CA GLY A 194 3.84 -1.49 -24.37
C GLY A 194 4.00 -2.95 -23.97
N LEU A 195 3.94 -3.25 -22.67
CA LEU A 195 4.00 -4.63 -22.16
C LEU A 195 2.75 -5.45 -22.55
N ALA A 196 1.56 -4.85 -22.52
CA ALA A 196 0.33 -5.50 -22.97
C ALA A 196 0.36 -5.84 -24.46
N LEU A 197 0.91 -4.95 -25.28
CA LEU A 197 1.13 -5.24 -26.71
C LEU A 197 2.19 -6.32 -26.94
N TRP A 198 3.25 -6.32 -26.11
CA TRP A 198 4.30 -7.34 -26.18
C TRP A 198 3.82 -8.71 -25.75
N GLU A 199 2.88 -8.79 -24.79
CA GLU A 199 2.24 -10.02 -24.34
C GLU A 199 1.53 -10.74 -25.48
N GLY A 200 0.96 -9.98 -26.43
CA GLY A 200 0.39 -10.51 -27.67
C GLY A 200 -0.89 -11.34 -27.49
N GLU A 201 -1.44 -11.36 -26.28
CA GLU A 201 -2.65 -12.08 -25.98
C GLU A 201 -3.90 -11.41 -26.58
N ALA A 202 -4.89 -12.22 -26.99
CA ALA A 202 -6.17 -11.72 -27.44
C ALA A 202 -6.83 -10.89 -26.35
N PHE A 203 -7.57 -9.84 -26.75
CA PHE A 203 -8.25 -8.98 -25.78
C PHE A 203 -9.32 -9.75 -25.01
N GLN A 204 -9.11 -9.87 -23.71
CA GLN A 204 -10.01 -10.57 -22.80
C GLN A 204 -11.03 -9.59 -22.21
N ILE A 205 -12.25 -9.58 -22.75
CA ILE A 205 -13.31 -8.64 -22.30
C ILE A 205 -13.71 -8.83 -20.85
N GLU A 206 -13.56 -10.04 -20.34
CA GLU A 206 -13.88 -10.40 -18.94
C GLU A 206 -12.99 -9.65 -17.93
N LEU A 207 -11.76 -9.32 -18.32
CA LEU A 207 -10.83 -8.56 -17.48
C LEU A 207 -11.30 -7.14 -17.23
N LEU A 208 -12.14 -6.56 -18.08
CA LEU A 208 -12.64 -5.19 -17.91
C LEU A 208 -13.36 -5.01 -16.58
N VAL A 209 -14.21 -5.95 -16.20
CA VAL A 209 -14.98 -5.86 -14.94
C VAL A 209 -14.06 -5.93 -13.73
N TYR A 210 -13.14 -6.89 -13.70
CA TYR A 210 -12.19 -7.04 -12.58
C TYR A 210 -11.20 -5.88 -12.50
N ALA A 211 -10.72 -5.40 -13.65
CA ALA A 211 -9.83 -4.24 -13.71
C ALA A 211 -10.55 -2.96 -13.23
N ALA A 212 -11.80 -2.74 -13.62
CA ALA A 212 -12.59 -1.60 -13.17
C ALA A 212 -12.85 -1.67 -11.66
N LEU A 213 -13.33 -2.81 -11.14
CA LEU A 213 -13.64 -3.00 -9.72
C LEU A 213 -12.40 -2.88 -8.84
N SER A 214 -11.28 -3.51 -9.23
CA SER A 214 -10.02 -3.37 -8.49
C SER A 214 -9.49 -1.93 -8.51
N SER A 215 -9.67 -1.20 -9.61
CA SER A 215 -9.28 0.22 -9.72
C SER A 215 -10.13 1.12 -8.83
N ILE A 216 -11.45 0.91 -8.79
CA ILE A 216 -12.35 1.62 -7.88
C ILE A 216 -11.95 1.38 -6.43
N CYS A 217 -11.73 0.13 -6.04
CA CYS A 217 -11.30 -0.24 -4.69
C CYS A 217 -9.94 0.40 -4.32
N SER A 218 -8.97 0.39 -5.24
CA SER A 218 -7.67 1.07 -5.05
C SER A 218 -7.82 2.58 -4.82
N ILE A 219 -8.71 3.24 -5.55
CA ILE A 219 -8.98 4.68 -5.38
C ILE A 219 -9.66 4.93 -4.02
N LEU A 220 -10.65 4.11 -3.64
CA LEU A 220 -11.33 4.22 -2.35
C LEU A 220 -10.38 4.00 -1.18
N TYR A 221 -9.48 3.02 -1.27
CA TYR A 221 -8.39 2.85 -0.29
C TYR A 221 -7.52 4.11 -0.21
N SER A 222 -7.04 4.62 -1.34
CA SER A 222 -6.18 5.80 -1.39
C SER A 222 -6.86 7.04 -0.79
N VAL A 223 -8.16 7.24 -1.07
CA VAL A 223 -8.96 8.33 -0.48
C VAL A 223 -9.15 8.13 1.02
N SER A 224 -9.38 6.89 1.48
CA SER A 224 -9.50 6.57 2.90
C SER A 224 -8.20 6.88 3.65
N CYS A 225 -7.04 6.51 3.10
CA CYS A 225 -5.74 6.88 3.64
C CYS A 225 -5.56 8.40 3.69
N LEU A 226 -5.89 9.11 2.59
CA LEU A 226 -5.82 10.57 2.54
C LEU A 226 -6.63 11.23 3.66
N VAL A 227 -7.87 10.79 3.86
CA VAL A 227 -8.77 11.36 4.88
C VAL A 227 -8.35 10.92 6.29
N GLY A 228 -7.98 9.67 6.46
CA GLY A 228 -7.58 9.09 7.76
C GLY A 228 -6.32 9.74 8.34
N TYR A 229 -5.32 10.01 7.49
CA TYR A 229 -4.05 10.62 7.92
C TYR A 229 -4.04 12.14 7.95
N ARG A 230 -5.07 12.80 7.40
CA ARG A 230 -5.06 14.26 7.22
C ARG A 230 -5.04 15.07 8.51
N TYR A 231 -5.77 14.61 9.55
CA TYR A 231 -6.01 15.38 10.78
C TYR A 231 -5.45 14.71 12.03
N VAL A 232 -4.94 13.50 11.90
CA VAL A 232 -4.47 12.69 13.03
C VAL A 232 -3.05 12.22 12.72
N ALA A 233 -2.18 12.29 13.73
CA ALA A 233 -0.81 11.80 13.57
C ALA A 233 -0.82 10.33 13.14
N SER A 234 -0.09 10.00 12.07
CA SER A 234 -0.03 8.66 11.47
C SER A 234 0.23 7.57 12.50
N SER A 235 1.15 7.81 13.42
CA SER A 235 1.51 6.88 14.50
C SER A 235 0.34 6.44 15.38
N LYS A 236 -0.75 7.24 15.47
CA LYS A 236 -1.94 6.89 16.28
C LYS A 236 -2.95 6.00 15.57
N VAL A 237 -2.88 5.90 14.26
CA VAL A 237 -3.93 5.29 13.43
C VAL A 237 -3.42 4.26 12.44
N THR A 238 -2.10 4.19 12.17
CA THR A 238 -1.51 3.23 11.22
C THR A 238 -1.83 1.78 11.56
N SER A 239 -1.95 1.45 12.85
CA SER A 239 -2.32 0.10 13.27
C SER A 239 -3.69 -0.36 12.75
N ALA A 240 -4.57 0.58 12.39
CA ALA A 240 -5.86 0.26 11.79
C ALA A 240 -5.75 -0.41 10.42
N GLU A 241 -4.67 -0.15 9.67
CA GLU A 241 -4.45 -0.77 8.36
C GLU A 241 -4.21 -2.29 8.45
N TYR A 242 -3.67 -2.78 9.57
CA TYR A 242 -3.49 -4.22 9.77
C TYR A 242 -4.82 -5.01 9.86
N SER A 243 -5.97 -4.31 9.99
CA SER A 243 -7.28 -4.94 9.85
C SER A 243 -7.51 -5.58 8.48
N GLY A 244 -6.78 -5.12 7.44
CA GLY A 244 -6.82 -5.73 6.12
C GLY A 244 -6.41 -7.19 6.11
N LEU A 245 -5.49 -7.61 6.98
CA LEU A 245 -5.16 -9.03 7.10
C LEU A 245 -6.34 -9.85 7.65
N ILE A 246 -7.10 -9.30 8.60
CA ILE A 246 -8.32 -9.95 9.11
C ILE A 246 -9.33 -10.11 7.97
N PHE A 247 -9.51 -9.07 7.16
CA PHE A 247 -10.38 -9.16 5.98
C PHE A 247 -9.86 -10.17 4.96
N ALA A 248 -8.55 -10.24 4.72
CA ALA A 248 -7.95 -11.22 3.82
C ALA A 248 -8.18 -12.66 4.30
N PHE A 249 -8.08 -12.92 5.61
CA PHE A 249 -8.42 -14.22 6.20
C PHE A 249 -9.91 -14.56 6.00
N LEU A 250 -10.80 -13.64 6.37
CA LEU A 250 -12.24 -13.88 6.31
C LEU A 250 -12.74 -14.07 4.88
N ILE A 251 -12.29 -13.21 3.97
CA ILE A 251 -12.70 -13.24 2.56
C ILE A 251 -12.04 -14.41 1.83
N GLY A 252 -10.78 -14.71 2.11
CA GLY A 252 -10.07 -15.86 1.57
C GLY A 252 -10.78 -17.18 1.93
N TRP A 253 -11.17 -17.30 3.18
CA TRP A 253 -11.95 -18.47 3.62
C TRP A 253 -13.34 -18.53 2.98
N TRP A 254 -14.07 -17.42 2.96
CA TRP A 254 -15.47 -17.42 2.50
C TRP A 254 -15.61 -17.50 0.99
N ILE A 255 -14.80 -16.75 0.21
CA ILE A 255 -14.94 -16.67 -1.26
C ILE A 255 -14.10 -17.76 -1.95
N PHE A 256 -12.87 -17.98 -1.47
CA PHE A 256 -11.92 -18.89 -2.12
C PHE A 256 -11.82 -20.26 -1.43
N GLY A 257 -12.51 -20.48 -0.30
CA GLY A 257 -12.41 -21.74 0.46
C GLY A 257 -11.02 -21.97 1.06
N GLU A 258 -10.21 -20.91 1.18
CA GLU A 258 -8.85 -20.99 1.71
C GLU A 258 -8.89 -21.21 3.22
N THR A 259 -8.41 -22.36 3.70
CA THR A 259 -8.30 -22.63 5.14
C THR A 259 -6.94 -22.13 5.64
N PRO A 260 -6.93 -21.11 6.53
CA PRO A 260 -5.67 -20.64 7.11
C PRO A 260 -5.03 -21.75 7.94
N ASP A 261 -3.76 -22.02 7.67
CA ASP A 261 -3.00 -22.97 8.45
C ASP A 261 -2.32 -22.33 9.68
N LEU A 262 -1.82 -23.16 10.59
CA LEU A 262 -1.16 -22.71 11.80
C LEU A 262 0.11 -21.86 11.50
N GLY A 263 0.83 -22.18 10.43
CA GLY A 263 2.02 -21.44 10.01
C GLY A 263 1.70 -20.02 9.54
N LEU A 264 0.63 -19.87 8.75
CA LEU A 264 0.16 -18.57 8.34
C LEU A 264 -0.26 -17.71 9.57
N PHE A 265 -0.93 -18.32 10.55
CA PHE A 265 -1.32 -17.63 11.78
C PHE A 265 -0.12 -17.18 12.61
N ILE A 266 0.81 -18.10 12.91
CA ILE A 266 2.03 -17.80 13.69
C ILE A 266 2.90 -16.78 12.96
N GLY A 267 3.15 -16.98 11.67
CA GLY A 267 3.96 -16.07 10.88
C GLY A 267 3.37 -14.66 10.77
N SER A 268 2.06 -14.55 10.62
CA SER A 268 1.36 -13.25 10.64
C SER A 268 1.51 -12.53 11.98
N LEU A 269 1.45 -13.24 13.11
CA LEU A 269 1.72 -12.67 14.42
C LEU A 269 3.17 -12.18 14.55
N LEU A 270 4.15 -12.94 14.02
CA LEU A 270 5.56 -12.54 14.01
C LEU A 270 5.81 -11.27 13.18
N VAL A 271 5.05 -11.04 12.11
CA VAL A 271 5.14 -9.81 11.30
C VAL A 271 4.45 -8.64 11.98
N ILE A 272 3.20 -8.82 12.42
CA ILE A 272 2.35 -7.72 12.86
C ILE A 272 2.70 -7.25 14.28
N THR A 273 2.99 -8.15 15.21
CA THR A 273 3.23 -7.80 16.60
C THR A 273 4.39 -6.81 16.80
N PRO A 274 5.58 -7.00 16.17
CA PRO A 274 6.66 -6.02 16.26
C PRO A 274 6.30 -4.66 15.66
N LEU A 275 5.55 -4.65 14.55
CA LEU A 275 5.12 -3.40 13.90
C LEU A 275 4.12 -2.62 14.77
N LEU A 276 3.18 -3.33 15.42
CA LEU A 276 2.28 -2.73 16.41
C LEU A 276 3.05 -2.16 17.62
N TYR A 277 4.03 -2.90 18.11
CA TYR A 277 4.89 -2.43 19.21
C TYR A 277 5.64 -1.14 18.83
N LEU A 278 6.28 -1.10 17.65
CA LEU A 278 6.98 0.09 17.17
C LEU A 278 6.02 1.29 17.03
N SER A 279 4.84 1.08 16.44
CA SER A 279 3.81 2.11 16.32
C SER A 279 3.41 2.68 17.69
N HIS A 280 3.18 1.81 18.68
CA HIS A 280 2.85 2.23 20.06
C HIS A 280 3.97 3.01 20.74
N ARG A 281 5.22 2.56 20.56
CA ARG A 281 6.40 3.23 21.11
C ARG A 281 6.55 4.64 20.56
N ASP A 282 6.41 4.80 19.26
CA ASP A 282 6.55 6.10 18.60
C ASP A 282 5.44 7.07 19.04
N VAL A 283 4.22 6.60 19.27
CA VAL A 283 3.14 7.40 19.88
C VAL A 283 3.53 7.90 21.26
N LYS A 284 4.09 7.03 22.11
CA LYS A 284 4.52 7.42 23.48
C LYS A 284 5.65 8.45 23.45
N ARG A 285 6.60 8.28 22.52
CA ARG A 285 7.71 9.21 22.35
C ARG A 285 7.22 10.60 21.92
N LEU A 286 6.38 10.70 20.90
CA LEU A 286 5.81 11.96 20.43
C LEU A 286 5.01 12.68 21.52
N ARG A 287 4.23 11.95 22.33
CA ARG A 287 3.51 12.53 23.47
C ARG A 287 4.47 13.15 24.50
N ARG A 288 5.58 12.47 24.82
CA ARG A 288 6.60 12.99 25.75
C ARG A 288 7.25 14.25 25.20
N GLU A 289 7.62 14.27 23.92
CA GLU A 289 8.23 15.43 23.28
C GLU A 289 7.27 16.64 23.28
N GLN A 290 5.98 16.43 23.01
CA GLN A 290 4.95 17.47 23.10
C GLN A 290 4.76 18.02 24.53
N MET A 291 4.74 17.15 25.55
CA MET A 291 4.66 17.58 26.95
C MET A 291 5.87 18.43 27.34
N LEU A 292 7.07 18.00 26.97
CA LEU A 292 8.31 18.73 27.27
C LEU A 292 8.36 20.10 26.55
N SER A 293 7.89 20.19 25.31
CA SER A 293 7.82 21.45 24.56
C SER A 293 6.82 22.43 25.20
N ASN A 294 5.64 21.95 25.61
CA ASN A 294 4.64 22.77 26.29
C ASN A 294 5.14 23.27 27.66
N THR A 295 5.84 22.43 28.42
CA THR A 295 6.43 22.82 29.71
C THR A 295 7.51 23.89 29.52
N ARG A 296 8.35 23.78 28.50
CA ARG A 296 9.37 24.80 28.19
C ARG A 296 8.75 26.12 27.73
N SER A 297 7.66 26.10 26.93
CA SER A 297 6.99 27.32 26.51
C SER A 297 6.32 28.05 27.69
N ASN A 298 5.79 27.32 28.67
CA ASN A 298 5.17 27.91 29.85
C ASN A 298 6.21 28.46 30.86
N LEU A 299 7.40 27.87 30.93
CA LEU A 299 8.51 28.37 31.77
C LEU A 299 9.27 29.57 31.16
N GLY A 300 9.16 29.79 29.84
CA GLY A 300 9.76 30.93 29.16
C GLY A 300 8.84 32.14 29.01
N ALA A 301 7.56 32.01 29.40
CA ALA A 301 6.54 33.06 29.33
C ALA A 301 6.25 33.71 30.72
N GLY A 302 6.89 33.27 31.79
CA GLY A 302 6.87 33.88 33.14
C GLY A 302 8.22 34.52 33.45
#